data_c32f859bba07b498a7e60692926fd1ed
#
_entry.id   c32f859bba07b498a7e60692926fd1ed
#
_cell.length_a   1.000
_cell.length_b   1.000
_cell.length_c   1.000
_cell.angle_alpha   90.00
_cell.angle_beta   90.00
_cell.angle_gamma   90.00
#
_symmetry.space_group_name_H-M   'P 1'
#
loop_
_entity.id
_entity.type
_entity.pdbx_description
1 polymer ?
#
loop_
_entity_poly.entity_id
_entity_poly.type
_entity_poly.pdbx_seq_one_letter_code
_entity_poly.pdbx_strand_id
1 'polypeptide(L)'
;LSEQLQGGVTMDHAPLRIAIIGGGVSGLSLAYYLQKLGCQKLGHETARQIEVTIFERKATLGGNAETVWVDLGCRRHPGKPDSPYRRWADLGVNDVNLATYHRLRTILGEIGELERMKPLENTESYFSRDGSIALTDDKELFRGVSDPAHELCKVDGGRLALLIPVVHQSAIALVENHRVTPRYTVDDFFDACIAAPADMLAAAAERLNVSIDWQDPELPARLERIRQTIYYPRISAMYFADDRGPGGMPLQAPFEYYRIQEGGSPPDRRYFEHGAQHWLEALAAHVTDPNTPGPRVQILRGIEVEASLMTQGVTLTERAPGERRWEADLLFMATHAEDALPLLTFGDGLSDTQRELQHILGKVRYTRSFSVCHTAAARLPPNRNLWRTYNIEVRNHEDTFFPYRIDYVANRHQNDAENPAYNQAGLPQYFVSLVDDLNRIPRSEMLERQSSPLDAPATLSDTAPGEAGYRDRLPPLDPALEAKAWTLFKHNVLDANCLEAQAEIERYNQTTARRSAEDQKGCPLLFAGGWTRGAGLQEQCLEQSEHLVALLLTASERRIDGPLRLASAGSQARQRHHQASGFATVPARP
;
A
#
# COMPACT_ATOMS: atom_id res chain seq x y z
N LEU A 1 -13.08 6.32 -27.55
CA LEU A 1 -11.71 6.79 -27.19
C LEU A 1 -10.88 7.10 -28.45
N SER A 2 -10.92 6.22 -29.45
CA SER A 2 -10.06 6.35 -30.63
C SER A 2 -10.51 7.41 -31.63
N GLU A 3 -11.81 7.62 -31.82
CA GLU A 3 -12.32 8.70 -32.67
C GLU A 3 -12.02 10.08 -32.10
N GLN A 4 -12.01 10.20 -30.77
CA GLN A 4 -11.65 11.44 -30.07
C GLN A 4 -10.14 11.75 -30.08
N LEU A 5 -9.28 10.74 -30.25
CA LEU A 5 -7.82 10.91 -30.25
C LEU A 5 -7.19 10.98 -31.67
N GLN A 6 -7.95 10.69 -32.75
CA GLN A 6 -7.43 10.63 -34.11
C GLN A 6 -7.50 11.95 -34.93
N GLY A 7 -8.04 13.02 -34.37
CA GLY A 7 -8.20 14.30 -35.08
C GLY A 7 -6.90 15.06 -35.29
N GLY A 8 -6.12 14.64 -36.24
CA GLY A 8 -5.12 15.53 -36.86
C GLY A 8 -5.81 16.67 -37.58
N VAL A 9 -5.57 17.91 -37.13
CA VAL A 9 -5.97 19.20 -37.69
C VAL A 9 -7.47 19.53 -37.56
N THR A 10 -7.81 20.35 -36.55
CA THR A 10 -8.99 21.23 -36.49
C THR A 10 -10.37 20.59 -36.65
N MET A 11 -10.74 19.69 -35.76
CA MET A 11 -12.12 19.58 -35.29
C MET A 11 -12.13 19.74 -33.79
N ASP A 12 -13.08 20.50 -33.27
CA ASP A 12 -13.37 20.69 -31.84
C ASP A 12 -13.87 19.34 -31.27
N HIS A 13 -12.98 18.36 -31.06
CA HIS A 13 -13.33 17.14 -30.37
C HIS A 13 -13.41 17.45 -28.88
N ALA A 14 -14.56 17.13 -28.26
CA ALA A 14 -14.71 17.24 -26.81
C ALA A 14 -13.59 16.45 -26.10
N PRO A 15 -13.01 17.00 -25.04
CA PRO A 15 -11.93 16.32 -24.31
C PRO A 15 -12.42 14.98 -23.75
N LEU A 16 -11.51 13.99 -23.71
CA LEU A 16 -11.75 12.73 -23.01
C LEU A 16 -11.77 12.99 -21.49
N ARG A 17 -12.89 12.76 -20.85
CA ARG A 17 -13.08 13.02 -19.42
C ARG A 17 -12.91 11.73 -18.61
N ILE A 18 -11.95 11.71 -17.74
CA ILE A 18 -11.67 10.60 -16.82
C ILE A 18 -11.99 11.02 -15.39
N ALA A 19 -12.85 10.27 -14.72
CA ALA A 19 -13.12 10.42 -13.31
C ALA A 19 -12.33 9.40 -12.49
N ILE A 20 -11.85 9.81 -11.31
CA ILE A 20 -11.20 8.95 -10.34
C ILE A 20 -11.88 9.18 -8.99
N ILE A 21 -12.43 8.13 -8.36
CA ILE A 21 -12.99 8.20 -7.02
C ILE A 21 -11.97 7.64 -6.02
N GLY A 22 -11.49 8.50 -5.12
CA GLY A 22 -10.48 8.24 -4.11
C GLY A 22 -9.16 8.98 -4.35
N GLY A 23 -8.77 9.83 -3.40
CA GLY A 23 -7.55 10.67 -3.42
C GLY A 23 -6.40 10.08 -2.60
N GLY A 24 -6.31 8.75 -2.50
CA GLY A 24 -5.18 8.03 -1.90
C GLY A 24 -4.03 7.82 -2.90
N VAL A 25 -3.04 7.01 -2.49
CA VAL A 25 -1.87 6.66 -3.33
C VAL A 25 -2.29 6.23 -4.73
N SER A 26 -3.26 5.31 -4.83
CA SER A 26 -3.71 4.77 -6.13
C SER A 26 -4.36 5.83 -7.02
N GLY A 27 -5.24 6.67 -6.46
CA GLY A 27 -5.93 7.71 -7.28
C GLY A 27 -4.98 8.80 -7.76
N LEU A 28 -4.08 9.27 -6.91
CA LEU A 28 -3.07 10.27 -7.27
C LEU A 28 -2.05 9.71 -8.28
N SER A 29 -1.63 8.46 -8.09
CA SER A 29 -0.70 7.82 -9.04
C SER A 29 -1.32 7.52 -10.40
N LEU A 30 -2.62 7.22 -10.47
CA LEU A 30 -3.33 7.12 -11.76
C LEU A 30 -3.22 8.44 -12.54
N ALA A 31 -3.48 9.58 -11.89
CA ALA A 31 -3.35 10.88 -12.54
C ALA A 31 -1.91 11.16 -12.99
N TYR A 32 -0.92 10.87 -12.14
CA TYR A 32 0.49 11.00 -12.48
C TYR A 32 0.88 10.13 -13.71
N TYR A 33 0.50 8.86 -13.73
CA TYR A 33 0.83 7.98 -14.86
C TYR A 33 0.05 8.34 -16.14
N LEU A 34 -1.19 8.83 -16.01
CA LEU A 34 -1.93 9.37 -17.17
C LEU A 34 -1.18 10.56 -17.79
N GLN A 35 -0.60 11.45 -16.99
CA GLN A 35 0.24 12.54 -17.50
C GLN A 35 1.53 11.99 -18.12
N LYS A 36 2.29 11.20 -17.38
CA LYS A 36 3.61 10.71 -17.80
C LYS A 36 3.53 9.82 -19.04
N LEU A 37 2.76 8.74 -18.97
CA LEU A 37 2.63 7.78 -20.06
C LEU A 37 1.79 8.34 -21.22
N GLY A 38 0.79 9.19 -20.92
CA GLY A 38 0.01 9.89 -21.92
C GLY A 38 0.89 10.75 -22.82
N CYS A 39 1.78 11.57 -22.25
CA CYS A 39 2.75 12.36 -23.03
C CYS A 39 3.70 11.48 -23.84
N GLN A 40 4.19 10.38 -23.26
CA GLN A 40 5.13 9.48 -23.92
C GLN A 40 4.52 8.73 -25.09
N LYS A 41 3.26 8.30 -24.96
CA LYS A 41 2.60 7.43 -25.94
C LYS A 41 1.75 8.17 -26.96
N LEU A 42 1.06 9.23 -26.55
CA LEU A 42 0.13 9.99 -27.40
C LEU A 42 0.73 11.30 -27.90
N GLY A 43 1.85 11.75 -27.31
CA GLY A 43 2.40 13.08 -27.52
C GLY A 43 1.67 14.16 -26.70
N HIS A 44 2.34 15.30 -26.48
CA HIS A 44 1.87 16.35 -25.59
C HIS A 44 0.52 16.95 -25.97
N GLU A 45 0.30 17.22 -27.26
CA GLU A 45 -0.93 17.86 -27.76
C GLU A 45 -2.14 16.95 -27.56
N THR A 46 -2.03 15.67 -27.91
CA THR A 46 -3.11 14.69 -27.73
C THR A 46 -3.38 14.42 -26.25
N ALA A 47 -2.32 14.32 -25.44
CA ALA A 47 -2.47 14.10 -24.00
C ALA A 47 -3.20 15.27 -23.30
N ARG A 48 -3.04 16.51 -23.79
CA ARG A 48 -3.77 17.68 -23.28
C ARG A 48 -5.28 17.67 -23.57
N GLN A 49 -5.74 16.80 -24.47
CA GLN A 49 -7.17 16.60 -24.72
C GLN A 49 -7.82 15.64 -23.68
N ILE A 50 -7.07 15.20 -22.69
CA ILE A 50 -7.59 14.39 -21.60
C ILE A 50 -7.77 15.28 -20.37
N GLU A 51 -8.96 15.22 -19.77
CA GLU A 51 -9.29 15.89 -18.51
C GLU A 51 -9.51 14.85 -17.44
N VAL A 52 -8.84 15.00 -16.29
CA VAL A 52 -8.93 14.09 -15.15
C VAL A 52 -9.50 14.82 -13.97
N THR A 53 -10.55 14.28 -13.37
CA THR A 53 -11.11 14.80 -12.11
C THR A 53 -11.01 13.73 -11.02
N ILE A 54 -10.31 14.04 -9.93
CA ILE A 54 -10.23 13.19 -8.73
C ILE A 54 -11.26 13.70 -7.72
N PHE A 55 -12.10 12.80 -7.21
CA PHE A 55 -13.07 13.07 -6.16
C PHE A 55 -12.58 12.42 -4.86
N GLU A 56 -12.38 13.23 -3.82
CA GLU A 56 -12.01 12.75 -2.49
C GLU A 56 -13.03 13.25 -1.47
N ARG A 57 -13.62 12.31 -0.71
CA ARG A 57 -14.62 12.64 0.31
C ARG A 57 -14.06 13.37 1.53
N LYS A 58 -12.78 13.11 1.86
CA LYS A 58 -12.09 13.81 2.95
C LYS A 58 -11.60 15.18 2.46
N ALA A 59 -11.42 16.12 3.39
CA ALA A 59 -10.76 17.39 3.10
C ALA A 59 -9.25 17.20 2.82
N THR A 60 -8.66 16.12 3.32
CA THR A 60 -7.26 15.75 3.16
C THR A 60 -7.10 14.58 2.19
N LEU A 61 -5.97 14.56 1.48
CA LEU A 61 -5.58 13.44 0.63
C LEU A 61 -4.77 12.40 1.42
N GLY A 62 -4.60 11.22 0.84
CA GLY A 62 -3.69 10.20 1.39
C GLY A 62 -4.35 8.85 1.67
N GLY A 63 -5.65 8.78 1.83
CA GLY A 63 -6.34 7.53 2.17
C GLY A 63 -5.83 6.94 3.49
N ASN A 64 -5.17 5.77 3.43
CA ASN A 64 -4.55 5.12 4.60
C ASN A 64 -3.20 5.74 5.00
N ALA A 65 -2.63 6.65 4.24
CA ALA A 65 -1.41 7.40 4.59
C ALA A 65 -1.77 8.68 5.36
N GLU A 66 -2.47 8.54 6.48
CA GLU A 66 -2.91 9.65 7.33
C GLU A 66 -1.82 10.02 8.34
N THR A 67 -1.42 11.28 8.34
CA THR A 67 -0.48 11.87 9.31
C THR A 67 -1.26 12.79 10.26
N VAL A 68 -0.97 12.70 11.56
CA VAL A 68 -1.52 13.60 12.57
C VAL A 68 -0.43 14.45 13.18
N TRP A 69 -0.77 15.68 13.53
CA TRP A 69 0.07 16.55 14.34
C TRP A 69 -0.47 16.59 15.76
N VAL A 70 0.44 16.55 16.73
CA VAL A 70 0.14 16.55 18.16
C VAL A 70 1.07 17.50 18.90
N ASP A 71 0.64 18.01 20.05
CA ASP A 71 1.45 18.86 20.93
C ASP A 71 1.68 18.16 22.27
N LEU A 72 2.91 17.78 22.54
CA LEU A 72 3.30 17.12 23.78
C LEU A 72 3.55 18.10 24.92
N GLY A 73 3.68 19.39 24.61
CA GLY A 73 3.87 20.48 25.56
C GLY A 73 2.58 21.19 25.98
N CYS A 74 1.42 20.78 25.48
CA CYS A 74 0.13 21.46 25.62
C CYS A 74 -0.25 21.86 27.07
N ARG A 75 0.19 21.09 28.06
CA ARG A 75 -0.01 21.39 29.48
C ARG A 75 0.90 22.52 30.01
N ARG A 76 2.04 22.80 29.32
CA ARG A 76 3.03 23.79 29.76
C ARG A 76 3.09 25.04 28.86
N HIS A 77 2.79 24.90 27.57
CA HIS A 77 2.90 25.97 26.59
C HIS A 77 1.76 25.88 25.54
N PRO A 78 0.52 26.14 25.91
CA PRO A 78 -0.59 26.03 24.96
C PRO A 78 -0.45 27.02 23.82
N GLY A 79 -0.59 26.52 22.58
CA GLY A 79 -0.99 27.34 21.45
C GLY A 79 0.09 28.10 20.68
N LYS A 80 1.38 27.78 20.76
CA LYS A 80 2.38 28.39 19.86
C LYS A 80 2.59 27.51 18.60
N PRO A 81 2.32 28.02 17.39
CA PRO A 81 2.52 27.27 16.14
C PRO A 81 3.95 26.72 15.97
N ASP A 82 4.95 27.45 16.49
CA ASP A 82 6.39 27.11 16.40
C ASP A 82 6.90 26.37 17.64
N SER A 83 6.02 25.75 18.42
CA SER A 83 6.43 25.01 19.61
C SER A 83 7.36 23.85 19.24
N PRO A 84 8.56 23.71 19.86
CA PRO A 84 9.41 22.55 19.64
C PRO A 84 8.78 21.24 20.13
N TYR A 85 7.65 21.32 20.81
CA TYR A 85 6.86 20.18 21.30
C TYR A 85 5.82 19.71 20.31
N ARG A 86 5.62 20.41 19.20
CA ARG A 86 4.79 19.96 18.10
C ARG A 86 5.47 18.81 17.37
N ARG A 87 4.77 17.71 17.27
CA ARG A 87 5.25 16.47 16.65
C ARG A 87 4.20 15.93 15.70
N TRP A 88 4.62 15.07 14.83
CA TRP A 88 3.76 14.36 13.92
C TRP A 88 3.89 12.84 14.11
N ALA A 89 2.89 12.11 13.69
CA ALA A 89 2.90 10.66 13.64
C ALA A 89 2.02 10.17 12.49
N ASP A 90 2.51 9.17 11.77
CA ASP A 90 1.70 8.46 10.80
C ASP A 90 0.82 7.43 11.51
N LEU A 91 -0.47 7.51 11.26
CA LEU A 91 -1.46 6.59 11.84
C LEU A 91 -1.68 5.34 10.96
N GLY A 92 -1.16 5.34 9.74
CA GLY A 92 -1.27 4.25 8.79
C GLY A 92 0.08 3.86 8.22
N VAL A 93 0.31 4.17 6.97
CA VAL A 93 1.60 3.91 6.30
C VAL A 93 2.66 4.83 6.86
N ASN A 94 3.76 4.28 7.34
CA ASN A 94 4.76 5.02 8.09
C ASN A 94 6.19 4.89 7.56
N ASP A 95 6.51 3.86 6.79
CA ASP A 95 7.84 3.67 6.24
C ASP A 95 7.84 2.94 4.89
N VAL A 96 8.97 2.98 4.22
CA VAL A 96 9.20 2.36 2.91
C VAL A 96 10.62 1.82 2.80
N ASN A 97 10.86 0.94 1.82
CA ASN A 97 12.18 0.42 1.49
C ASN A 97 12.62 0.93 0.11
N LEU A 98 13.44 1.95 0.05
CA LEU A 98 13.88 2.53 -1.23
C LEU A 98 14.81 1.62 -2.05
N ALA A 99 15.32 0.52 -1.47
CA ALA A 99 16.05 -0.50 -2.24
C ALA A 99 15.14 -1.31 -3.18
N THR A 100 13.84 -1.38 -2.89
CA THR A 100 12.85 -2.18 -3.64
C THR A 100 11.66 -1.37 -4.15
N TYR A 101 11.43 -0.16 -3.61
CA TYR A 101 10.37 0.74 -4.03
C TYR A 101 10.83 1.64 -5.18
N HIS A 102 11.02 1.05 -6.35
CA HIS A 102 11.62 1.74 -7.50
C HIS A 102 10.72 2.82 -8.09
N ARG A 103 9.40 2.58 -8.15
CA ARG A 103 8.42 3.54 -8.67
C ARG A 103 8.27 4.72 -7.73
N LEU A 104 8.13 4.43 -6.43
CA LEU A 104 8.05 5.47 -5.43
C LEU A 104 9.31 6.35 -5.45
N ARG A 105 10.50 5.74 -5.48
CA ARG A 105 11.77 6.46 -5.57
C ARG A 105 11.81 7.38 -6.80
N THR A 106 11.33 6.89 -7.95
CA THR A 106 11.27 7.68 -9.18
C THR A 106 10.33 8.88 -9.04
N ILE A 107 9.12 8.67 -8.53
CA ILE A 107 8.15 9.74 -8.31
C ILE A 107 8.69 10.78 -7.34
N LEU A 108 9.22 10.35 -6.18
CA LEU A 108 9.80 11.25 -5.19
C LEU A 108 10.95 12.09 -5.76
N GLY A 109 11.78 11.50 -6.63
CA GLY A 109 12.82 12.23 -7.35
C GLY A 109 12.27 13.29 -8.30
N GLU A 110 11.23 12.98 -9.03
CA GLU A 110 10.60 13.90 -10.00
C GLU A 110 9.85 15.06 -9.33
N ILE A 111 9.23 14.83 -8.17
CA ILE A 111 8.52 15.89 -7.42
C ILE A 111 9.40 16.60 -6.38
N GLY A 112 10.71 16.25 -6.27
CA GLY A 112 11.65 16.91 -5.37
C GLY A 112 11.57 16.49 -3.89
N GLU A 113 10.88 15.38 -3.59
CA GLU A 113 10.68 14.88 -2.21
C GLU A 113 11.67 13.78 -1.78
N LEU A 114 12.52 13.29 -2.69
CA LEU A 114 13.43 12.17 -2.39
C LEU A 114 14.46 12.52 -1.30
N GLU A 115 14.99 13.75 -1.29
CA GLU A 115 15.97 14.20 -0.31
C GLU A 115 15.39 14.38 1.10
N ARG A 116 14.07 14.46 1.21
CA ARG A 116 13.34 14.52 2.49
C ARG A 116 13.15 13.16 3.14
N MET A 117 13.50 12.07 2.45
CA MET A 117 13.43 10.73 3.02
C MET A 117 14.55 10.52 4.03
N LYS A 118 14.20 10.27 5.28
CA LYS A 118 15.14 10.09 6.40
C LYS A 118 15.38 8.62 6.70
N PRO A 119 16.60 8.23 7.13
CA PRO A 119 16.86 6.87 7.56
C PRO A 119 15.97 6.45 8.74
N LEU A 120 15.40 5.27 8.66
CA LEU A 120 14.63 4.68 9.74
C LEU A 120 15.50 3.79 10.62
N GLU A 121 15.43 3.99 11.93
CA GLU A 121 15.90 3.01 12.91
C GLU A 121 14.92 1.82 12.93
N ASN A 122 15.11 0.87 12.02
CA ASN A 122 14.20 -0.27 11.86
C ASN A 122 14.54 -1.38 12.86
N THR A 123 14.13 -1.20 14.10
CA THR A 123 14.37 -2.13 15.21
C THR A 123 13.06 -2.67 15.77
N GLU A 124 13.06 -3.91 16.23
CA GLU A 124 11.87 -4.62 16.71
C GLU A 124 12.11 -5.25 18.09
N SER A 125 11.06 -5.37 18.87
CA SER A 125 11.03 -6.22 20.05
C SER A 125 9.80 -7.12 20.04
N TYR A 126 10.00 -8.35 20.49
CA TYR A 126 8.96 -9.35 20.74
C TYR A 126 8.94 -9.63 22.23
N PHE A 127 7.81 -9.44 22.86
CA PHE A 127 7.73 -9.60 24.31
C PHE A 127 6.39 -10.15 24.78
N SER A 128 6.41 -10.81 25.93
CA SER A 128 5.22 -11.19 26.69
C SER A 128 5.21 -10.49 28.05
N ARG A 129 4.03 -10.32 28.64
CA ARG A 129 3.89 -9.66 29.95
C ARG A 129 4.50 -10.45 31.10
N ASP A 130 4.51 -11.76 31.01
CA ASP A 130 5.11 -12.66 31.99
C ASP A 130 6.64 -12.78 31.83
N GLY A 131 7.21 -12.15 30.79
CA GLY A 131 8.64 -12.19 30.53
C GLY A 131 9.14 -13.50 29.91
N SER A 132 8.26 -14.42 29.54
CA SER A 132 8.66 -15.69 28.89
C SER A 132 9.19 -15.45 27.46
N ILE A 133 8.80 -14.35 26.84
CA ILE A 133 9.32 -13.87 25.55
C ILE A 133 9.93 -12.48 25.77
N ALA A 134 11.22 -12.34 25.46
CA ALA A 134 11.97 -11.09 25.53
C ALA A 134 13.08 -11.12 24.47
N LEU A 135 12.74 -10.79 23.23
CA LEU A 135 13.63 -10.85 22.07
C LEU A 135 13.68 -9.47 21.40
N THR A 136 14.87 -9.04 21.02
CA THR A 136 15.06 -7.85 20.21
C THR A 136 15.70 -8.21 18.87
N ASP A 137 15.35 -7.47 17.82
CA ASP A 137 15.92 -7.63 16.49
C ASP A 137 16.31 -6.25 15.94
N ASP A 138 17.57 -6.12 15.59
CA ASP A 138 18.14 -4.92 14.98
C ASP A 138 18.41 -5.15 13.47
N LYS A 139 17.46 -5.79 12.75
CA LYS A 139 17.43 -6.01 11.28
C LYS A 139 18.09 -7.27 10.75
N GLU A 140 18.60 -8.15 11.60
CA GLU A 140 19.38 -9.31 11.14
C GLU A 140 18.61 -10.64 11.15
N LEU A 141 17.41 -10.69 11.74
CA LEU A 141 16.67 -11.90 12.05
C LEU A 141 16.56 -12.87 10.86
N PHE A 142 16.15 -12.36 9.70
CA PHE A 142 15.95 -13.17 8.50
C PHE A 142 17.19 -13.29 7.60
N ARG A 143 18.30 -12.63 7.95
CA ARG A 143 19.56 -12.67 7.20
C ARG A 143 20.62 -13.51 7.85
N GLY A 144 20.41 -13.89 9.09
CA GLY A 144 21.38 -14.49 9.97
C GLY A 144 22.00 -13.45 10.90
N VAL A 145 21.93 -13.74 12.18
CA VAL A 145 22.48 -12.88 13.24
C VAL A 145 24.00 -13.03 13.24
N SER A 146 24.72 -11.96 12.96
CA SER A 146 26.18 -11.94 12.91
C SER A 146 26.84 -11.64 14.25
N ASP A 147 26.12 -10.97 15.18
CA ASP A 147 26.63 -10.66 16.51
C ASP A 147 26.51 -11.86 17.48
N PRO A 148 27.62 -12.45 17.94
CA PRO A 148 27.58 -13.55 18.91
C PRO A 148 26.99 -13.14 20.28
N ALA A 149 26.92 -11.84 20.56
CA ALA A 149 26.30 -11.32 21.80
C ALA A 149 24.78 -11.28 21.72
N HIS A 150 24.21 -11.38 20.53
CA HIS A 150 22.77 -11.37 20.32
C HIS A 150 22.07 -12.48 21.12
N GLU A 151 20.88 -12.19 21.64
CA GLU A 151 20.13 -13.12 22.49
C GLU A 151 19.84 -14.46 21.79
N LEU A 152 19.50 -14.44 20.52
CA LEU A 152 19.26 -15.66 19.72
C LEU A 152 20.50 -16.55 19.61
N CYS A 153 21.71 -15.96 19.57
CA CYS A 153 22.95 -16.74 19.56
C CYS A 153 23.23 -17.43 20.90
N LYS A 154 22.64 -16.96 21.99
CA LYS A 154 22.74 -17.56 23.34
C LYS A 154 21.68 -18.63 23.59
N VAL A 155 20.55 -18.54 22.88
CA VAL A 155 19.46 -19.50 23.02
C VAL A 155 19.82 -20.76 22.21
N ASP A 156 19.74 -21.92 22.86
CA ASP A 156 19.93 -23.24 22.24
C ASP A 156 21.26 -23.36 21.46
N GLY A 157 22.33 -22.75 22.00
CA GLY A 157 23.63 -22.74 21.36
C GLY A 157 23.68 -22.07 19.98
N GLY A 158 22.79 -21.10 19.73
CA GLY A 158 22.70 -20.36 18.46
C GLY A 158 22.00 -21.10 17.31
N ARG A 159 21.47 -22.29 17.57
CA ARG A 159 20.80 -23.09 16.51
C ARG A 159 19.55 -22.42 15.95
N LEU A 160 18.78 -21.69 16.80
CA LEU A 160 17.65 -20.90 16.33
C LEU A 160 18.08 -19.78 15.39
N ALA A 161 19.16 -19.07 15.73
CA ALA A 161 19.69 -17.98 14.90
C ALA A 161 20.13 -18.46 13.50
N LEU A 162 20.65 -19.69 13.41
CA LEU A 162 21.03 -20.32 12.13
C LEU A 162 19.81 -20.80 11.32
N LEU A 163 18.77 -21.28 12.01
CA LEU A 163 17.63 -21.92 11.37
C LEU A 163 16.65 -20.90 10.77
N ILE A 164 16.46 -19.73 11.41
CA ILE A 164 15.51 -18.70 10.96
C ILE A 164 15.78 -18.25 9.51
N PRO A 165 17.01 -17.87 9.10
CA PRO A 165 17.29 -17.49 7.72
C PRO A 165 17.03 -18.61 6.73
N VAL A 166 17.28 -19.86 7.11
CA VAL A 166 17.06 -21.04 6.25
C VAL A 166 15.56 -21.23 5.99
N VAL A 167 14.75 -21.18 7.04
CA VAL A 167 13.28 -21.23 6.93
C VAL A 167 12.77 -20.07 6.05
N HIS A 168 13.27 -18.87 6.29
CA HIS A 168 12.86 -17.68 5.53
C HIS A 168 13.20 -17.80 4.04
N GLN A 169 14.42 -18.20 3.71
CA GLN A 169 14.84 -18.36 2.32
C GLN A 169 14.13 -19.52 1.60
N SER A 170 13.76 -20.57 2.32
CA SER A 170 12.95 -21.64 1.76
C SER A 170 11.55 -21.15 1.38
N ALA A 171 10.88 -20.42 2.26
CA ALA A 171 9.56 -19.86 1.99
C ALA A 171 9.59 -18.85 0.83
N ILE A 172 10.57 -17.94 0.80
CA ILE A 172 10.77 -17.00 -0.31
C ILE A 172 10.93 -17.76 -1.64
N ALA A 173 11.76 -18.80 -1.67
CA ALA A 173 12.00 -19.59 -2.88
C ALA A 173 10.74 -20.32 -3.38
N LEU A 174 9.87 -20.78 -2.49
CA LEU A 174 8.58 -21.36 -2.87
C LEU A 174 7.65 -20.34 -3.54
N VAL A 175 7.58 -19.13 -2.97
CA VAL A 175 6.74 -18.04 -3.49
C VAL A 175 7.28 -17.54 -4.84
N GLU A 176 8.59 -17.27 -4.95
CA GLU A 176 9.21 -16.75 -6.17
C GLU A 176 9.13 -17.74 -7.35
N ASN A 177 9.21 -19.03 -7.07
CA ASN A 177 9.09 -20.07 -8.10
C ASN A 177 7.64 -20.45 -8.42
N HIS A 178 6.65 -19.72 -7.91
CA HIS A 178 5.22 -19.97 -8.11
C HIS A 178 4.80 -21.42 -7.77
N ARG A 179 5.44 -22.00 -6.75
CA ARG A 179 5.16 -23.37 -6.29
C ARG A 179 4.04 -23.46 -5.26
N VAL A 180 3.46 -22.31 -4.89
CA VAL A 180 2.37 -22.21 -3.91
C VAL A 180 1.10 -21.72 -4.58
N THR A 181 -0.02 -22.28 -4.18
CA THR A 181 -1.34 -21.80 -4.58
C THR A 181 -1.86 -20.78 -3.56
N PRO A 182 -2.87 -19.97 -3.89
CA PRO A 182 -3.50 -19.06 -2.91
C PRO A 182 -4.06 -19.76 -1.67
N ARG A 183 -4.22 -21.08 -1.71
CA ARG A 183 -4.74 -21.89 -0.59
C ARG A 183 -3.65 -22.56 0.25
N TYR A 184 -2.38 -22.49 -0.18
CA TYR A 184 -1.25 -23.00 0.60
C TYR A 184 -0.88 -21.99 1.68
N THR A 185 -1.09 -22.38 2.93
CA THR A 185 -1.04 -21.48 4.08
C THR A 185 0.34 -21.44 4.75
N VAL A 186 0.52 -20.50 5.67
CA VAL A 186 1.70 -20.45 6.56
C VAL A 186 1.79 -21.74 7.37
N ASP A 187 0.66 -22.26 7.88
CA ASP A 187 0.64 -23.54 8.62
C ASP A 187 1.06 -24.71 7.74
N ASP A 188 0.52 -24.82 6.52
CA ASP A 188 0.92 -25.89 5.59
C ASP A 188 2.44 -25.91 5.36
N PHE A 189 3.06 -24.73 5.25
CA PHE A 189 4.50 -24.61 5.09
C PHE A 189 5.26 -25.08 6.33
N PHE A 190 4.89 -24.63 7.51
CA PHE A 190 5.56 -25.02 8.75
C PHE A 190 5.33 -26.49 9.08
N ASP A 191 4.12 -27.01 8.87
CA ASP A 191 3.81 -28.43 9.05
C ASP A 191 4.65 -29.31 8.12
N ALA A 192 4.84 -28.89 6.86
CA ALA A 192 5.74 -29.56 5.93
C ALA A 192 7.21 -29.49 6.40
N CYS A 193 7.68 -28.33 6.88
CA CYS A 193 9.02 -28.19 7.44
C CYS A 193 9.25 -29.07 8.68
N ILE A 194 8.24 -29.22 9.53
CA ILE A 194 8.30 -30.05 10.75
C ILE A 194 8.28 -31.54 10.39
N ALA A 195 7.43 -31.94 9.44
CA ALA A 195 7.29 -33.32 9.03
C ALA A 195 8.49 -33.85 8.22
N ALA A 196 9.06 -33.02 7.35
CA ALA A 196 10.16 -33.38 6.46
C ALA A 196 11.20 -32.25 6.34
N PRO A 197 11.96 -31.93 7.41
CA PRO A 197 12.84 -30.76 7.44
C PRO A 197 13.88 -30.74 6.31
N ALA A 198 14.51 -31.87 6.02
CA ALA A 198 15.52 -31.97 4.98
C ALA A 198 14.94 -31.66 3.59
N ASP A 199 13.74 -32.18 3.27
CA ASP A 199 13.11 -31.99 1.96
C ASP A 199 12.74 -30.53 1.74
N MET A 200 12.31 -29.84 2.80
CA MET A 200 11.87 -28.46 2.73
C MET A 200 13.00 -27.44 2.81
N LEU A 201 14.05 -27.72 3.56
CA LEU A 201 15.02 -26.71 3.99
C LEU A 201 16.44 -26.91 3.44
N ALA A 202 16.80 -28.12 2.96
CA ALA A 202 18.18 -28.43 2.56
C ALA A 202 18.71 -27.48 1.46
N ALA A 203 17.92 -27.18 0.44
CA ALA A 203 18.35 -26.29 -0.64
C ALA A 203 18.61 -24.85 -0.17
N ALA A 204 17.86 -24.38 0.82
CA ALA A 204 18.09 -23.07 1.42
C ALA A 204 19.32 -23.08 2.34
N ALA A 205 19.51 -24.15 3.11
CA ALA A 205 20.69 -24.34 3.97
C ALA A 205 21.99 -24.38 3.14
N GLU A 206 22.00 -25.12 2.03
CA GLU A 206 23.12 -25.17 1.08
C GLU A 206 23.42 -23.77 0.52
N ARG A 207 22.43 -23.06 0.04
CA ARG A 207 22.58 -21.69 -0.51
C ARG A 207 23.18 -20.71 0.50
N LEU A 208 22.79 -20.83 1.77
CA LEU A 208 23.28 -19.98 2.86
C LEU A 208 24.58 -20.50 3.47
N ASN A 209 25.11 -21.65 2.99
CA ASN A 209 26.25 -22.31 3.58
C ASN A 209 26.09 -22.62 5.08
N VAL A 210 24.88 -23.04 5.48
CA VAL A 210 24.52 -23.41 6.85
C VAL A 210 24.44 -24.92 6.96
N SER A 211 25.17 -25.48 7.93
CA SER A 211 25.10 -26.92 8.24
C SER A 211 24.03 -27.19 9.28
N ILE A 212 23.07 -28.05 8.94
CA ILE A 212 21.99 -28.48 9.84
C ILE A 212 22.05 -29.98 10.01
N ASP A 213 21.98 -30.45 11.24
CA ASP A 213 21.79 -31.87 11.53
C ASP A 213 20.30 -32.22 11.35
N TRP A 214 19.99 -32.84 10.20
CA TRP A 214 18.63 -33.25 9.86
C TRP A 214 18.07 -34.39 10.71
N GLN A 215 18.94 -35.05 11.50
CA GLN A 215 18.56 -36.12 12.41
C GLN A 215 18.42 -35.64 13.87
N ASP A 216 18.60 -34.34 14.12
CA ASP A 216 18.45 -33.76 15.46
C ASP A 216 16.99 -33.90 15.93
N PRO A 217 16.73 -34.67 17.02
CA PRO A 217 15.38 -34.92 17.50
C PRO A 217 14.67 -33.64 17.99
N GLU A 218 15.40 -32.57 18.30
CA GLU A 218 14.87 -31.29 18.73
C GLU A 218 14.51 -30.33 17.57
N LEU A 219 14.89 -30.70 16.33
CA LEU A 219 14.66 -29.84 15.16
C LEU A 219 13.16 -29.51 14.94
N PRO A 220 12.22 -30.46 15.04
CA PRO A 220 10.79 -30.15 14.95
C PRO A 220 10.31 -29.14 16.00
N ALA A 221 10.77 -29.28 17.23
CA ALA A 221 10.40 -28.35 18.32
C ALA A 221 10.97 -26.95 18.10
N ARG A 222 12.17 -26.83 17.50
CA ARG A 222 12.74 -25.52 17.11
C ARG A 222 11.96 -24.86 15.98
N LEU A 223 11.54 -25.62 14.97
CA LEU A 223 10.73 -25.11 13.89
C LEU A 223 9.38 -24.60 14.40
N GLU A 224 8.74 -25.37 15.29
CA GLU A 224 7.51 -24.94 15.95
C GLU A 224 7.74 -23.65 16.77
N ARG A 225 8.83 -23.57 17.53
CA ARG A 225 9.17 -22.36 18.28
C ARG A 225 9.35 -21.15 17.34
N ILE A 226 10.04 -21.30 16.20
CA ILE A 226 10.18 -20.23 15.20
C ILE A 226 8.81 -19.79 14.70
N ARG A 227 7.91 -20.71 14.37
CA ARG A 227 6.55 -20.42 13.94
C ARG A 227 5.82 -19.55 14.96
N GLN A 228 5.80 -20.01 16.22
CA GLN A 228 5.01 -19.39 17.31
C GLN A 228 5.58 -18.06 17.81
N THR A 229 6.89 -17.92 17.92
CA THR A 229 7.51 -16.77 18.58
C THR A 229 8.03 -15.71 17.61
N ILE A 230 8.21 -16.03 16.33
CA ILE A 230 8.73 -15.11 15.32
C ILE A 230 7.68 -14.82 14.24
N TYR A 231 7.26 -15.84 13.50
CA TYR A 231 6.41 -15.62 12.33
C TYR A 231 5.00 -15.21 12.67
N TYR A 232 4.35 -15.89 13.61
CA TYR A 232 2.97 -15.56 13.98
C TYR A 232 2.84 -14.16 14.56
N PRO A 233 3.66 -13.71 15.52
CA PRO A 233 3.59 -12.34 16.02
C PRO A 233 3.82 -11.30 14.92
N ARG A 234 4.83 -11.53 14.09
CA ARG A 234 5.19 -10.59 13.05
C ARG A 234 4.14 -10.48 11.96
N ILE A 235 3.64 -11.61 11.45
CA ILE A 235 2.58 -11.63 10.44
C ILE A 235 1.32 -10.95 11.01
N SER A 236 0.92 -11.27 12.23
CA SER A 236 -0.27 -10.67 12.86
C SER A 236 -0.13 -9.17 13.07
N ALA A 237 1.04 -8.72 13.48
CA ALA A 237 1.29 -7.30 13.72
C ALA A 237 1.30 -6.47 12.43
N MET A 238 1.75 -7.04 11.30
CA MET A 238 1.85 -6.33 10.02
C MET A 238 0.57 -6.36 9.20
N TYR A 239 -0.21 -7.46 9.28
CA TYR A 239 -1.38 -7.68 8.40
C TYR A 239 -2.70 -7.63 9.13
N PHE A 240 -2.70 -7.40 10.44
CA PHE A 240 -3.94 -7.44 11.22
C PHE A 240 -4.71 -8.73 10.89
N ALA A 241 -4.08 -9.88 11.16
CA ALA A 241 -4.68 -11.17 10.89
C ALA A 241 -6.10 -11.23 11.46
N ASP A 242 -7.02 -11.81 10.72
CA ASP A 242 -8.40 -12.00 11.16
C ASP A 242 -8.49 -13.06 12.28
N ASP A 243 -9.72 -13.40 12.65
CA ASP A 243 -10.05 -14.40 13.67
C ASP A 243 -9.47 -15.80 13.41
N ARG A 244 -9.05 -16.10 12.17
CA ARG A 244 -8.36 -17.36 11.83
C ARG A 244 -6.88 -17.36 12.19
N GLY A 245 -6.35 -16.21 12.59
CA GLY A 245 -4.95 -16.05 12.95
C GLY A 245 -3.98 -16.08 11.76
N PRO A 246 -2.68 -15.91 12.04
CA PRO A 246 -1.64 -15.82 11.01
C PRO A 246 -1.37 -17.14 10.28
N GLY A 247 -1.62 -18.28 10.93
CA GLY A 247 -1.37 -19.59 10.36
C GLY A 247 -2.23 -19.91 9.14
N GLY A 248 -3.49 -19.48 9.14
CA GLY A 248 -4.42 -19.65 8.04
C GLY A 248 -4.21 -18.70 6.85
N MET A 249 -3.24 -17.77 6.95
CA MET A 249 -2.93 -16.84 5.86
C MET A 249 -2.19 -17.57 4.72
N PRO A 250 -2.52 -17.31 3.44
CA PRO A 250 -1.73 -17.81 2.32
C PRO A 250 -0.24 -17.44 2.45
N LEU A 251 0.66 -18.40 2.28
CA LEU A 251 2.11 -18.21 2.42
C LEU A 251 2.62 -17.08 1.50
N GLN A 252 2.05 -16.96 0.32
CA GLN A 252 2.40 -15.95 -0.65
C GLN A 252 2.30 -14.53 -0.07
N ALA A 253 1.28 -14.23 0.72
CA ALA A 253 1.01 -12.87 1.20
C ALA A 253 2.13 -12.29 2.08
N PRO A 254 2.53 -12.90 3.23
CA PRO A 254 3.60 -12.36 4.06
C PRO A 254 4.97 -12.43 3.41
N PHE A 255 5.25 -13.47 2.60
CA PHE A 255 6.59 -13.61 2.03
C PHE A 255 6.81 -12.70 0.81
N GLU A 256 5.78 -12.36 0.05
CA GLU A 256 5.86 -11.29 -0.94
C GLU A 256 6.08 -9.92 -0.27
N TYR A 257 5.41 -9.65 0.83
CA TYR A 257 5.66 -8.46 1.65
C TYR A 257 7.13 -8.39 2.10
N TYR A 258 7.65 -9.45 2.70
CA TYR A 258 9.05 -9.48 3.15
C TYR A 258 10.02 -9.23 2.00
N ARG A 259 9.78 -9.81 0.83
CA ARG A 259 10.59 -9.58 -0.37
C ARG A 259 10.61 -8.11 -0.78
N ILE A 260 9.48 -7.42 -0.68
CA ILE A 260 9.37 -6.01 -1.06
C ILE A 260 9.82 -5.09 0.08
N GLN A 261 9.25 -5.24 1.27
CA GLN A 261 9.48 -4.31 2.37
C GLN A 261 10.83 -4.49 3.05
N GLU A 262 11.40 -5.70 3.04
CA GLU A 262 12.67 -6.02 3.69
C GLU A 262 13.74 -6.51 2.72
N GLY A 263 13.42 -6.56 1.43
CA GLY A 263 14.35 -6.94 0.37
C GLY A 263 15.48 -5.94 0.19
N GLY A 264 16.49 -6.34 -0.57
CA GLY A 264 17.71 -5.58 -0.77
C GLY A 264 18.82 -6.02 0.19
N SER A 265 20.07 -5.72 -0.16
CA SER A 265 21.24 -6.07 0.64
C SER A 265 22.23 -4.91 0.66
N PRO A 266 22.15 -4.05 1.68
CA PRO A 266 21.14 -3.95 2.75
C PRO A 266 19.81 -3.35 2.26
N PRO A 267 18.68 -3.47 3.01
CA PRO A 267 17.48 -2.69 2.76
C PRO A 267 17.75 -1.23 3.08
N ASP A 268 17.11 -0.35 2.32
CA ASP A 268 17.16 1.11 2.55
C ASP A 268 15.82 1.55 3.13
N ARG A 269 15.61 1.29 4.43
CA ARG A 269 14.37 1.68 5.14
C ARG A 269 14.39 3.15 5.46
N ARG A 270 13.32 3.82 5.05
CA ARG A 270 13.14 5.26 5.21
C ARG A 270 11.76 5.61 5.73
N TYR A 271 11.67 6.75 6.42
CA TYR A 271 10.41 7.41 6.73
C TYR A 271 10.32 8.76 6.02
N PHE A 272 9.11 9.30 5.93
CA PHE A 272 8.83 10.58 5.29
C PHE A 272 8.99 11.72 6.31
N GLU A 273 9.84 12.68 6.03
CA GLU A 273 9.91 13.91 6.81
C GLU A 273 8.51 14.58 6.79
N HIS A 274 7.98 14.89 7.95
CA HIS A 274 6.63 15.42 8.17
C HIS A 274 5.48 14.46 7.86
N GLY A 275 5.75 13.18 7.65
CA GLY A 275 4.77 12.12 7.50
C GLY A 275 4.43 11.74 6.07
N ALA A 276 3.83 10.56 5.93
CA ALA A 276 3.52 9.99 4.63
C ALA A 276 2.46 10.80 3.85
N GLN A 277 1.60 11.54 4.51
CA GLN A 277 0.61 12.39 3.85
C GLN A 277 1.28 13.55 3.08
N HIS A 278 2.42 14.04 3.56
CA HIS A 278 3.11 15.18 2.96
C HIS A 278 3.52 14.94 1.51
N TRP A 279 4.13 13.78 1.19
CA TRP A 279 4.54 13.51 -0.18
C TRP A 279 3.34 13.34 -1.13
N LEU A 280 2.18 12.88 -0.62
CA LEU A 280 0.95 12.78 -1.42
C LEU A 280 0.37 14.15 -1.73
N GLU A 281 0.46 15.09 -0.80
CA GLU A 281 0.11 16.49 -1.06
C GLU A 281 1.07 17.14 -2.09
N ALA A 282 2.36 16.81 -2.02
CA ALA A 282 3.34 17.26 -3.03
C ALA A 282 3.05 16.64 -4.40
N LEU A 283 2.69 15.35 -4.47
CA LEU A 283 2.25 14.71 -5.70
C LEU A 283 0.98 15.34 -6.25
N ALA A 284 0.01 15.65 -5.39
CA ALA A 284 -1.21 16.35 -5.79
C ALA A 284 -0.91 17.73 -6.37
N ALA A 285 -0.02 18.49 -5.74
CA ALA A 285 0.43 19.79 -6.24
C ALA A 285 1.10 19.65 -7.63
N HIS A 286 1.95 18.62 -7.80
CA HIS A 286 2.63 18.35 -9.08
C HIS A 286 1.63 18.02 -10.19
N VAL A 287 0.67 17.11 -9.96
CA VAL A 287 -0.28 16.71 -11.02
C VAL A 287 -1.30 17.78 -11.36
N THR A 288 -1.56 18.72 -10.44
CA THR A 288 -2.49 19.85 -10.68
C THR A 288 -1.80 21.11 -11.20
N ASP A 289 -0.48 21.14 -11.26
CA ASP A 289 0.26 22.28 -11.81
C ASP A 289 -0.07 22.42 -13.31
N PRO A 290 -0.60 23.57 -13.76
CA PRO A 290 -0.94 23.80 -15.17
C PRO A 290 0.29 23.73 -16.11
N ASN A 291 1.51 23.84 -15.56
CA ASN A 291 2.76 23.70 -16.31
C ASN A 291 3.20 22.24 -16.46
N THR A 292 2.66 21.32 -15.69
CA THR A 292 2.96 19.89 -15.85
C THR A 292 2.42 19.41 -17.20
N PRO A 293 3.26 18.78 -18.04
CA PRO A 293 2.85 18.28 -19.34
C PRO A 293 1.79 17.18 -19.24
N GLY A 294 0.86 17.14 -20.19
CA GLY A 294 -0.12 16.05 -20.32
C GLY A 294 -1.55 16.44 -19.94
N PRO A 295 -2.36 15.48 -19.49
CA PRO A 295 -3.72 15.69 -19.04
C PRO A 295 -3.87 16.79 -18.00
N ARG A 296 -4.96 17.56 -18.13
CA ARG A 296 -5.35 18.51 -17.07
C ARG A 296 -5.96 17.74 -15.90
N VAL A 297 -5.45 17.96 -14.71
CA VAL A 297 -5.92 17.29 -13.50
C VAL A 297 -6.56 18.29 -12.55
N GLN A 298 -7.75 17.96 -12.08
CA GLN A 298 -8.45 18.67 -11.00
C GLN A 298 -8.70 17.72 -9.84
N ILE A 299 -8.56 18.21 -8.61
CA ILE A 299 -8.85 17.44 -7.40
C ILE A 299 -9.95 18.16 -6.62
N LEU A 300 -11.06 17.48 -6.40
CA LEU A 300 -12.21 17.96 -5.64
C LEU A 300 -12.22 17.26 -4.28
N ARG A 301 -11.83 18.01 -3.23
CA ARG A 301 -11.76 17.51 -1.84
C ARG A 301 -13.06 17.83 -1.08
N GLY A 302 -13.38 17.00 -0.10
CA GLY A 302 -14.62 17.12 0.67
C GLY A 302 -15.87 16.80 -0.15
N ILE A 303 -15.71 16.09 -1.27
CA ILE A 303 -16.77 15.78 -2.21
C ILE A 303 -16.95 14.26 -2.31
N GLU A 304 -18.04 13.76 -1.73
CA GLU A 304 -18.48 12.38 -1.92
C GLU A 304 -19.42 12.30 -3.13
N VAL A 305 -19.17 11.36 -4.03
CA VAL A 305 -19.98 11.18 -5.24
C VAL A 305 -20.50 9.76 -5.37
N GLU A 306 -21.66 9.63 -6.00
CA GLU A 306 -22.18 8.37 -6.54
C GLU A 306 -22.01 8.38 -8.06
N ALA A 307 -21.74 7.22 -8.64
CA ALA A 307 -21.55 7.07 -10.08
C ALA A 307 -22.64 6.21 -10.70
N SER A 308 -23.37 6.78 -11.65
CA SER A 308 -24.30 6.07 -12.51
C SER A 308 -23.62 5.65 -13.80
N LEU A 309 -23.43 4.34 -13.96
CA LEU A 309 -22.74 3.73 -15.08
C LEU A 309 -23.71 3.43 -16.21
N MET A 310 -23.36 3.84 -17.41
CA MET A 310 -24.05 3.50 -18.66
C MET A 310 -23.10 2.72 -19.57
N THR A 311 -23.61 2.12 -20.63
CA THR A 311 -22.76 1.41 -21.62
C THR A 311 -21.80 2.35 -22.37
N GLN A 312 -22.01 3.65 -22.26
CA GLN A 312 -21.16 4.69 -22.83
C GLN A 312 -21.17 5.91 -21.89
N GLY A 313 -20.20 5.97 -20.99
CA GLY A 313 -20.03 7.09 -20.07
C GLY A 313 -20.56 6.87 -18.66
N VAL A 314 -20.28 7.83 -17.82
CA VAL A 314 -20.56 7.83 -16.38
C VAL A 314 -21.09 9.19 -15.97
N THR A 315 -22.19 9.21 -15.23
CA THR A 315 -22.66 10.41 -14.54
C THR A 315 -22.29 10.31 -13.07
N LEU A 316 -21.55 11.29 -12.56
CA LEU A 316 -21.23 11.39 -11.14
C LEU A 316 -22.15 12.45 -10.50
N THR A 317 -22.74 12.13 -9.36
CA THR A 317 -23.62 13.02 -8.61
C THR A 317 -23.10 13.18 -7.19
N GLU A 318 -22.98 14.40 -6.71
CA GLU A 318 -22.60 14.68 -5.33
C GLU A 318 -23.67 14.16 -4.36
N ARG A 319 -23.24 13.48 -3.30
CA ARG A 319 -24.15 12.82 -2.33
C ARG A 319 -24.86 13.78 -1.39
N ALA A 320 -24.51 15.01 -1.28
CA ALA A 320 -25.14 16.16 -0.61
C ALA A 320 -24.07 17.23 -0.27
N PRO A 321 -24.40 18.47 -0.06
CA PRO A 321 -25.70 19.12 -0.08
C PRO A 321 -26.05 19.84 -1.39
N GLY A 322 -25.20 19.77 -2.44
CA GLY A 322 -25.37 20.63 -3.62
C GLY A 322 -25.89 19.95 -4.87
N GLU A 323 -26.05 18.62 -4.91
CA GLU A 323 -26.47 17.85 -6.09
C GLU A 323 -25.68 18.19 -7.38
N ARG A 324 -24.41 18.61 -7.26
CA ARG A 324 -23.56 18.87 -8.41
C ARG A 324 -23.39 17.61 -9.25
N ARG A 325 -23.33 17.76 -10.56
CA ARG A 325 -23.19 16.65 -11.49
C ARG A 325 -21.99 16.85 -12.40
N TRP A 326 -21.34 15.75 -12.73
CA TRP A 326 -20.22 15.67 -13.67
C TRP A 326 -20.43 14.50 -14.62
N GLU A 327 -19.97 14.65 -15.83
CA GLU A 327 -19.98 13.61 -16.84
C GLU A 327 -18.55 13.15 -17.11
N ALA A 328 -18.34 11.85 -17.22
CA ALA A 328 -17.06 11.25 -17.58
C ALA A 328 -17.25 10.13 -18.61
N ASP A 329 -16.22 9.91 -19.40
CA ASP A 329 -16.20 8.85 -20.41
C ASP A 329 -15.62 7.55 -19.84
N LEU A 330 -14.82 7.65 -18.76
CA LEU A 330 -14.21 6.53 -18.03
C LEU A 330 -14.13 6.84 -16.52
N LEU A 331 -14.34 5.82 -15.71
CA LEU A 331 -14.23 5.89 -14.24
C LEU A 331 -13.15 4.93 -13.74
N PHE A 332 -12.22 5.44 -12.91
CA PHE A 332 -11.39 4.63 -12.04
C PHE A 332 -11.93 4.65 -10.61
N MET A 333 -12.20 3.47 -10.05
CA MET A 333 -12.56 3.31 -8.66
C MET A 333 -11.31 2.97 -7.85
N ALA A 334 -10.80 3.95 -7.09
CA ALA A 334 -9.58 3.85 -6.27
C ALA A 334 -9.90 3.85 -4.76
N THR A 335 -10.99 3.18 -4.38
CA THR A 335 -11.48 3.03 -3.00
C THR A 335 -11.22 1.62 -2.46
N HIS A 336 -11.62 1.37 -1.20
CA HIS A 336 -11.73 0.01 -0.70
C HIS A 336 -12.82 -0.76 -1.47
N ALA A 337 -12.67 -2.09 -1.59
CA ALA A 337 -13.64 -2.93 -2.30
C ALA A 337 -15.06 -2.82 -1.70
N GLU A 338 -15.15 -2.83 -0.36
CA GLU A 338 -16.45 -2.72 0.34
C GLU A 338 -17.14 -1.37 0.16
N ASP A 339 -16.36 -0.30 -0.10
CA ASP A 339 -16.88 1.05 -0.30
C ASP A 339 -17.30 1.31 -1.75
N ALA A 340 -16.87 0.46 -2.70
CA ALA A 340 -17.08 0.69 -4.13
C ALA A 340 -18.55 0.46 -4.56
N LEU A 341 -19.12 -0.72 -4.27
CA LEU A 341 -20.48 -1.05 -4.73
C LEU A 341 -21.56 -0.08 -4.25
N PRO A 342 -21.53 0.41 -2.99
CA PRO A 342 -22.52 1.39 -2.53
C PRO A 342 -22.49 2.74 -3.27
N LEU A 343 -21.41 3.01 -3.99
CA LEU A 343 -21.26 4.25 -4.78
C LEU A 343 -21.65 4.05 -6.25
N LEU A 344 -22.03 2.83 -6.67
CA LEU A 344 -22.27 2.50 -8.08
C LEU A 344 -23.73 2.15 -8.34
N THR A 345 -24.29 2.77 -9.37
CA THR A 345 -25.58 2.38 -9.97
C THR A 345 -25.33 1.92 -11.41
N PHE A 346 -25.90 0.81 -11.78
CA PHE A 346 -25.74 0.19 -13.10
C PHE A 346 -26.98 0.39 -13.95
N GLY A 347 -26.82 1.02 -15.10
CA GLY A 347 -27.88 1.22 -16.08
C GLY A 347 -28.19 -0.05 -16.90
N ASP A 348 -29.13 0.11 -17.81
CA ASP A 348 -29.60 -0.97 -18.67
C ASP A 348 -28.44 -1.61 -19.47
N GLY A 349 -28.46 -2.95 -19.55
CA GLY A 349 -27.44 -3.73 -20.26
C GLY A 349 -26.18 -4.03 -19.46
N LEU A 350 -26.06 -3.57 -18.19
CA LEU A 350 -24.91 -3.82 -17.32
C LEU A 350 -25.19 -4.82 -16.18
N SER A 351 -26.31 -5.52 -16.20
CA SER A 351 -26.69 -6.46 -15.12
C SER A 351 -25.70 -7.60 -14.93
N ASP A 352 -25.07 -8.10 -15.99
CA ASP A 352 -24.06 -9.16 -15.90
C ASP A 352 -22.78 -8.62 -15.27
N THR A 353 -22.32 -7.45 -15.66
CA THR A 353 -21.19 -6.77 -15.06
C THR A 353 -21.43 -6.47 -13.58
N GLN A 354 -22.63 -6.02 -13.23
CA GLN A 354 -22.99 -5.80 -11.83
C GLN A 354 -22.87 -7.09 -11.00
N ARG A 355 -23.38 -8.21 -11.50
CA ARG A 355 -23.28 -9.52 -10.81
C ARG A 355 -21.83 -9.99 -10.69
N GLU A 356 -21.04 -9.84 -11.75
CA GLU A 356 -19.61 -10.15 -11.75
C GLU A 356 -18.86 -9.34 -10.68
N LEU A 357 -19.07 -8.03 -10.64
CA LEU A 357 -18.43 -7.14 -9.67
C LEU A 357 -18.91 -7.41 -8.23
N GLN A 358 -20.20 -7.68 -8.02
CA GLN A 358 -20.71 -8.10 -6.71
C GLN A 358 -20.02 -9.37 -6.22
N HIS A 359 -19.78 -10.34 -7.10
CA HIS A 359 -19.06 -11.57 -6.77
C HIS A 359 -17.59 -11.30 -6.42
N ILE A 360 -16.86 -10.53 -7.24
CA ILE A 360 -15.44 -10.23 -7.03
C ILE A 360 -15.24 -9.42 -5.74
N LEU A 361 -15.94 -8.29 -5.61
CA LEU A 361 -15.78 -7.37 -4.49
C LEU A 361 -16.25 -7.99 -3.16
N GLY A 362 -17.26 -8.86 -3.21
CA GLY A 362 -17.78 -9.58 -2.05
C GLY A 362 -16.78 -10.59 -1.44
N LYS A 363 -15.72 -10.99 -2.18
CA LYS A 363 -14.65 -11.85 -1.66
C LYS A 363 -13.68 -11.10 -0.74
N VAL A 364 -13.59 -9.76 -0.87
CA VAL A 364 -12.61 -8.95 -0.14
C VAL A 364 -13.17 -8.53 1.20
N ARG A 365 -12.63 -9.10 2.27
CA ARG A 365 -12.98 -8.74 3.64
C ARG A 365 -11.99 -7.73 4.20
N TYR A 366 -12.39 -7.00 5.24
CA TYR A 366 -11.56 -6.01 5.91
C TYR A 366 -11.50 -6.26 7.42
N THR A 367 -10.30 -6.16 7.98
CA THR A 367 -10.12 -5.92 9.41
C THR A 367 -10.26 -4.42 9.68
N ARG A 368 -10.69 -4.09 10.89
CA ARG A 368 -10.84 -2.71 11.35
C ARG A 368 -10.10 -2.57 12.66
N SER A 369 -9.19 -1.61 12.70
CA SER A 369 -8.42 -1.28 13.89
C SER A 369 -8.38 0.23 14.06
N PHE A 370 -8.40 0.69 15.30
CA PHE A 370 -8.15 2.09 15.60
C PHE A 370 -6.64 2.30 15.75
N SER A 371 -6.09 3.18 14.94
CA SER A 371 -4.73 3.67 15.12
C SER A 371 -4.78 4.93 15.98
N VAL A 372 -4.07 4.94 17.11
CA VAL A 372 -4.18 5.96 18.14
C VAL A 372 -2.81 6.51 18.50
N CYS A 373 -2.66 7.83 18.51
CA CYS A 373 -1.47 8.51 19.00
C CYS A 373 -1.64 8.88 20.49
N HIS A 374 -0.72 8.45 21.36
CA HIS A 374 -0.87 8.53 22.81
C HIS A 374 0.46 8.52 23.57
N THR A 375 0.40 8.67 24.89
CA THR A 375 1.55 8.60 25.82
C THR A 375 1.52 7.42 26.80
N ALA A 376 0.59 6.46 26.61
CA ALA A 376 0.38 5.29 27.50
C ALA A 376 1.56 4.30 27.43
N ALA A 377 2.61 4.53 28.21
CA ALA A 377 3.81 3.70 28.25
C ALA A 377 3.56 2.28 28.80
N ALA A 378 2.45 2.07 29.52
CA ALA A 378 2.07 0.77 30.04
C ALA A 378 1.81 -0.30 28.94
N ARG A 379 1.65 0.13 27.69
CA ARG A 379 1.47 -0.77 26.53
C ARG A 379 2.78 -1.38 26.04
N LEU A 380 3.90 -0.72 26.29
CA LEU A 380 5.24 -1.14 25.86
C LEU A 380 5.82 -2.25 26.76
N PRO A 381 6.95 -2.88 26.37
CA PRO A 381 7.63 -3.83 27.24
C PRO A 381 7.84 -3.27 28.63
N PRO A 382 7.56 -4.04 29.70
CA PRO A 382 7.82 -3.60 31.09
C PRO A 382 9.29 -3.22 31.32
N ASN A 383 10.21 -3.96 30.71
CA ASN A 383 11.63 -3.62 30.68
C ASN A 383 11.91 -2.60 29.55
N ARG A 384 12.21 -1.37 29.92
CA ARG A 384 12.51 -0.29 28.94
C ARG A 384 13.72 -0.57 28.03
N ASN A 385 14.64 -1.44 28.45
CA ASN A 385 15.78 -1.84 27.61
C ASN A 385 15.36 -2.63 26.36
N LEU A 386 14.14 -3.19 26.37
CA LEU A 386 13.54 -3.89 25.22
C LEU A 386 12.79 -2.95 24.27
N TRP A 387 12.63 -1.67 24.60
CA TRP A 387 11.92 -0.74 23.73
C TRP A 387 12.66 -0.54 22.42
N ARG A 388 11.96 -0.79 21.34
CA ARG A 388 12.42 -0.60 19.96
C ARG A 388 11.44 0.30 19.21
N THR A 389 11.75 0.59 17.98
CA THR A 389 10.83 1.32 17.08
C THR A 389 9.48 0.61 17.00
N TYR A 390 9.50 -0.71 16.78
CA TYR A 390 8.32 -1.56 16.77
C TYR A 390 8.35 -2.51 17.95
N ASN A 391 7.25 -2.56 18.72
CA ASN A 391 7.16 -3.42 19.90
C ASN A 391 5.95 -4.33 19.73
N ILE A 392 6.21 -5.63 19.61
CA ILE A 392 5.20 -6.65 19.31
C ILE A 392 4.97 -7.46 20.58
N GLU A 393 3.77 -7.33 21.17
CA GLU A 393 3.36 -8.13 22.32
C GLU A 393 2.75 -9.44 21.84
N VAL A 394 3.33 -10.55 22.29
CA VAL A 394 2.80 -11.89 22.14
C VAL A 394 1.91 -12.20 23.33
N ARG A 395 0.66 -12.55 23.09
CA ARG A 395 -0.35 -12.84 24.10
C ARG A 395 -0.75 -14.30 24.05
N ASN A 396 -1.12 -14.87 25.20
CA ASN A 396 -1.70 -16.20 25.24
C ASN A 396 -3.09 -16.20 24.61
N HIS A 397 -3.38 -17.22 23.81
CA HIS A 397 -4.59 -17.32 22.99
C HIS A 397 -5.91 -17.30 23.77
N GLU A 398 -5.87 -17.53 25.09
CA GLU A 398 -7.08 -17.72 25.91
C GLU A 398 -7.83 -16.42 26.23
N ASP A 399 -7.17 -15.24 26.10
CA ASP A 399 -7.72 -14.01 26.67
C ASP A 399 -8.12 -12.94 25.66
N THR A 400 -7.88 -13.08 24.34
CA THR A 400 -8.08 -11.95 23.41
C THR A 400 -8.40 -12.36 21.99
N PHE A 401 -9.31 -11.60 21.36
CA PHE A 401 -9.64 -11.67 19.94
C PHE A 401 -8.42 -11.40 19.04
N PHE A 402 -7.44 -10.60 19.52
CA PHE A 402 -6.16 -10.39 18.84
C PHE A 402 -5.02 -10.90 19.73
N PRO A 403 -4.42 -12.05 19.42
CA PRO A 403 -3.33 -12.64 20.21
C PRO A 403 -2.03 -11.83 20.14
N TYR A 404 -1.92 -10.91 19.18
CA TYR A 404 -0.75 -10.07 18.98
C TYR A 404 -1.15 -8.61 18.86
N ARG A 405 -0.27 -7.70 19.24
CA ARG A 405 -0.45 -6.27 19.01
C ARG A 405 0.89 -5.61 18.73
N ILE A 406 0.84 -4.49 18.05
CA ILE A 406 2.01 -3.68 17.76
C ILE A 406 1.83 -2.27 18.30
N ASP A 407 2.87 -1.77 18.94
CA ASP A 407 2.99 -0.41 19.44
C ASP A 407 4.27 0.23 18.88
N TYR A 408 4.16 1.39 18.27
CA TYR A 408 5.30 2.12 17.71
C TYR A 408 5.80 3.18 18.71
N VAL A 409 7.10 3.30 18.89
CA VAL A 409 7.71 4.45 19.56
C VAL A 409 7.93 5.53 18.51
N ALA A 410 6.99 6.46 18.40
CA ALA A 410 6.97 7.46 17.34
C ALA A 410 8.21 8.38 17.33
N ASN A 411 8.75 8.69 18.49
CA ASN A 411 9.99 9.43 18.60
C ASN A 411 11.14 8.77 17.83
N ARG A 412 11.31 7.46 18.02
CA ARG A 412 12.35 6.69 17.34
C ARG A 412 12.04 6.54 15.85
N HIS A 413 10.77 6.33 15.54
CA HIS A 413 10.34 6.05 14.19
C HIS A 413 10.51 7.27 13.28
N GLN A 414 10.12 8.47 13.75
CA GLN A 414 9.86 9.58 12.82
C GLN A 414 10.52 10.91 13.17
N ASN A 415 10.98 11.13 14.40
CA ASN A 415 11.38 12.46 14.85
C ASN A 415 12.75 12.56 15.54
N ASP A 416 13.35 11.46 15.96
CA ASP A 416 14.61 11.52 16.72
C ASP A 416 15.73 12.21 15.94
N ALA A 417 15.83 11.92 14.63
CA ALA A 417 16.84 12.52 13.77
C ALA A 417 16.61 14.02 13.50
N GLU A 418 15.36 14.47 13.60
CA GLU A 418 14.99 15.85 13.28
C GLU A 418 15.09 16.77 14.49
N ASN A 419 14.89 16.24 15.69
CA ASN A 419 14.90 17.05 16.90
C ASN A 419 15.59 16.36 18.08
N PRO A 420 16.93 16.30 18.08
CA PRO A 420 17.68 15.77 19.21
C PRO A 420 17.38 16.49 20.54
N ALA A 421 17.06 17.79 20.49
CA ALA A 421 16.70 18.57 21.67
C ALA A 421 15.43 18.08 22.37
N TYR A 422 14.51 17.46 21.63
CA TYR A 422 13.32 16.88 22.19
C TYR A 422 13.64 15.77 23.21
N ASN A 423 14.55 14.87 22.85
CA ASN A 423 14.99 13.79 23.73
C ASN A 423 15.79 14.30 24.94
N GLN A 424 16.60 15.35 24.74
CA GLN A 424 17.37 16.00 25.81
C GLN A 424 16.48 16.78 26.79
N ALA A 425 15.34 17.31 26.34
CA ALA A 425 14.43 18.07 27.18
C ALA A 425 13.63 17.21 28.18
N GLY A 426 13.79 15.89 28.18
CA GLY A 426 13.08 14.98 29.08
C GLY A 426 11.56 14.95 28.82
N LEU A 427 11.12 15.27 27.63
CA LEU A 427 9.72 15.21 27.24
C LEU A 427 9.21 13.75 27.18
N PRO A 428 7.93 13.52 27.41
CA PRO A 428 7.40 12.17 27.35
C PRO A 428 7.53 11.63 25.92
N GLN A 429 7.91 10.38 25.83
CA GLN A 429 7.81 9.67 24.56
C GLN A 429 6.34 9.49 24.19
N TYR A 430 6.06 9.43 22.91
CA TYR A 430 4.71 9.18 22.41
C TYR A 430 4.70 8.01 21.42
N PHE A 431 3.54 7.42 21.31
CA PHE A 431 3.36 6.13 20.68
C PHE A 431 2.20 6.15 19.71
N VAL A 432 2.25 5.27 18.72
CA VAL A 432 1.11 4.92 17.90
C VAL A 432 0.80 3.45 18.11
N SER A 433 -0.42 3.17 18.51
CA SER A 433 -0.89 1.80 18.75
C SER A 433 -2.10 1.48 17.90
N LEU A 434 -2.14 0.25 17.42
CA LEU A 434 -3.32 -0.32 16.79
C LEU A 434 -4.13 -1.07 17.83
N VAL A 435 -5.41 -0.73 17.93
CA VAL A 435 -6.32 -1.29 18.93
C VAL A 435 -7.67 -1.65 18.30
N ASP A 436 -8.32 -2.65 18.85
CA ASP A 436 -9.66 -3.10 18.50
C ASP A 436 -10.76 -2.17 19.05
N ASP A 437 -10.47 -1.50 20.15
CA ASP A 437 -11.37 -0.57 20.85
C ASP A 437 -10.57 0.63 21.35
N LEU A 438 -11.09 1.86 21.13
CA LEU A 438 -10.48 3.10 21.60
C LEU A 438 -10.33 3.15 23.14
N ASN A 439 -11.17 2.46 23.89
CA ASN A 439 -11.07 2.37 25.35
C ASN A 439 -9.85 1.57 25.84
N ARG A 440 -9.12 0.88 24.95
CA ARG A 440 -7.83 0.25 25.28
C ARG A 440 -6.74 1.25 25.63
N ILE A 441 -6.91 2.51 25.24
CA ILE A 441 -6.01 3.61 25.58
C ILE A 441 -6.76 4.55 26.55
N PRO A 442 -6.20 4.84 27.74
CA PRO A 442 -6.80 5.82 28.65
C PRO A 442 -6.98 7.17 27.93
N ARG A 443 -8.18 7.74 27.99
CA ARG A 443 -8.50 9.01 27.31
C ARG A 443 -7.57 10.16 27.72
N SER A 444 -7.13 10.18 28.98
CA SER A 444 -6.18 11.17 29.48
C SER A 444 -4.78 11.05 28.87
N GLU A 445 -4.45 9.91 28.26
CA GLU A 445 -3.17 9.64 27.61
C GLU A 445 -3.27 9.71 26.09
N MET A 446 -4.49 9.78 25.51
CA MET A 446 -4.67 10.05 24.09
C MET A 446 -4.32 11.51 23.81
N LEU A 447 -3.44 11.72 22.82
CA LEU A 447 -3.05 13.06 22.40
C LEU A 447 -4.15 13.74 21.59
N GLU A 448 -4.15 15.07 21.60
CA GLU A 448 -5.09 15.87 20.83
C GLU A 448 -4.53 16.16 19.44
N ARG A 449 -5.39 16.07 18.44
CA ARG A 449 -5.06 16.42 17.07
C ARG A 449 -4.87 17.93 16.97
N GLN A 450 -3.79 18.35 16.33
CA GLN A 450 -3.47 19.72 16.03
C GLN A 450 -3.55 19.96 14.52
N SER A 451 -3.74 21.20 14.09
CA SER A 451 -3.62 21.58 12.68
C SER A 451 -2.18 21.37 12.22
N SER A 452 -2.00 20.97 10.96
CA SER A 452 -0.65 20.85 10.38
C SER A 452 0.00 22.23 10.26
N PRO A 453 1.28 22.40 10.66
CA PRO A 453 2.00 23.64 10.39
C PRO A 453 2.32 23.84 8.90
N LEU A 454 2.12 22.79 8.09
CA LEU A 454 2.33 22.80 6.64
C LEU A 454 1.05 23.14 5.86
N ASP A 455 -0.09 23.23 6.55
CA ASP A 455 -1.31 23.67 5.91
C ASP A 455 -1.11 25.12 5.45
N ALA A 456 -1.22 25.36 4.15
CA ALA A 456 -1.38 26.71 3.62
C ALA A 456 -2.54 27.39 4.37
N PRO A 457 -2.50 28.72 4.55
CA PRO A 457 -3.56 29.43 5.27
C PRO A 457 -4.90 28.95 4.72
N ALA A 458 -5.60 28.17 5.52
CA ALA A 458 -6.83 27.51 5.11
C ALA A 458 -7.87 28.56 4.81
N THR A 459 -8.20 28.71 3.56
CA THR A 459 -9.48 29.26 3.12
C THR A 459 -10.62 28.25 3.26
N LEU A 460 -10.35 27.12 3.91
CA LEU A 460 -11.29 26.04 4.17
C LEU A 460 -11.65 26.03 5.67
N SER A 461 -12.93 26.11 5.95
CA SER A 461 -13.47 26.08 7.31
C SER A 461 -12.88 24.90 8.10
N ASP A 462 -12.51 25.13 9.36
CA ASP A 462 -11.93 24.17 10.31
C ASP A 462 -12.83 22.96 10.63
N THR A 463 -14.00 22.88 10.03
CA THR A 463 -14.91 21.75 10.08
C THR A 463 -14.84 21.01 8.74
N ALA A 464 -14.04 19.97 8.67
CA ALA A 464 -13.98 19.11 7.49
C ALA A 464 -15.29 18.28 7.38
N PRO A 465 -16.21 18.64 6.46
CA PRO A 465 -17.46 17.89 6.30
C PRO A 465 -17.26 16.44 5.89
N GLY A 466 -16.11 16.11 5.26
CA GLY A 466 -15.78 14.76 4.83
C GLY A 466 -15.47 13.77 5.95
N GLU A 467 -15.09 14.25 7.14
CA GLU A 467 -14.96 13.39 8.31
C GLU A 467 -16.31 12.92 8.85
N ALA A 468 -17.38 13.72 8.68
CA ALA A 468 -18.71 13.36 9.11
C ALA A 468 -19.23 12.10 8.41
N GLY A 469 -19.14 12.00 7.09
CA GLY A 469 -19.66 10.84 6.34
C GLY A 469 -18.96 9.52 6.64
N TYR A 470 -17.69 9.55 7.07
CA TYR A 470 -16.97 8.37 7.51
C TYR A 470 -17.32 7.98 8.96
N ARG A 471 -17.56 8.97 9.81
CA ARG A 471 -17.99 8.80 11.20
C ARG A 471 -19.46 8.36 11.31
N ASP A 472 -20.32 8.70 10.35
CA ASP A 472 -21.73 8.29 10.32
C ASP A 472 -21.93 6.76 10.26
N ARG A 473 -20.88 6.02 9.90
CA ARG A 473 -20.88 4.55 9.90
C ARG A 473 -20.33 3.93 11.20
N LEU A 474 -19.83 4.75 12.10
CA LEU A 474 -19.46 4.35 13.45
C LEU A 474 -20.64 4.64 14.39
N PRO A 475 -20.82 3.87 15.46
CA PRO A 475 -21.76 4.26 16.51
C PRO A 475 -21.39 5.67 16.99
N PRO A 476 -22.36 6.49 17.44
CA PRO A 476 -22.10 7.87 17.85
C PRO A 476 -20.97 7.88 18.87
N LEU A 477 -19.87 8.53 18.49
CA LEU A 477 -18.68 8.64 19.32
C LEU A 477 -18.91 9.70 20.38
N ASP A 478 -18.35 9.48 21.56
CA ASP A 478 -18.25 10.51 22.57
C ASP A 478 -17.54 11.74 21.98
N PRO A 479 -18.15 12.94 22.03
CA PRO A 479 -17.53 14.17 21.52
C PRO A 479 -16.10 14.40 22.04
N ALA A 480 -15.79 13.92 23.25
CA ALA A 480 -14.44 13.99 23.81
C ALA A 480 -13.38 13.19 23.02
N LEU A 481 -13.78 12.26 22.17
CA LEU A 481 -12.88 11.50 21.29
C LEU A 481 -12.67 12.18 19.93
N GLU A 482 -13.53 13.13 19.55
CA GLU A 482 -13.43 13.78 18.23
C GLU A 482 -12.14 14.59 18.07
N ALA A 483 -11.70 15.26 19.13
CA ALA A 483 -10.47 16.05 19.13
C ALA A 483 -9.20 15.21 19.29
N LYS A 484 -9.32 13.90 19.52
CA LYS A 484 -8.15 13.03 19.75
C LYS A 484 -7.51 12.57 18.44
N ALA A 485 -6.20 12.32 18.51
CA ALA A 485 -5.37 11.88 17.38
C ALA A 485 -5.51 10.36 17.16
N TRP A 486 -6.57 9.97 16.45
CA TRP A 486 -6.83 8.59 16.06
C TRP A 486 -7.50 8.54 14.69
N THR A 487 -7.45 7.38 14.07
CA THR A 487 -8.19 7.07 12.83
C THR A 487 -8.69 5.63 12.86
N LEU A 488 -9.75 5.35 12.12
CA LEU A 488 -10.17 3.98 11.83
C LEU A 488 -9.37 3.50 10.62
N PHE A 489 -8.47 2.57 10.87
CA PHE A 489 -7.65 1.94 9.85
C PHE A 489 -8.31 0.66 9.36
N LYS A 490 -8.54 0.58 8.05
CA LYS A 490 -9.08 -0.61 7.40
C LYS A 490 -7.98 -1.26 6.56
N HIS A 491 -7.81 -2.56 6.76
CA HIS A 491 -6.89 -3.36 5.94
C HIS A 491 -7.64 -4.56 5.36
N ASN A 492 -7.45 -4.83 4.07
CA ASN A 492 -8.02 -6.02 3.46
C ASN A 492 -7.37 -7.28 4.04
N VAL A 493 -8.19 -8.25 4.38
CA VAL A 493 -7.73 -9.57 4.83
C VAL A 493 -7.11 -10.30 3.66
N LEU A 494 -5.82 -10.60 3.74
CA LEU A 494 -5.07 -11.29 2.69
C LEU A 494 -5.28 -12.80 2.80
N ASP A 495 -6.52 -13.25 2.62
CA ASP A 495 -6.87 -14.66 2.55
C ASP A 495 -6.90 -15.17 1.09
N ALA A 496 -7.18 -16.47 0.91
CA ALA A 496 -7.29 -17.06 -0.41
C ALA A 496 -8.36 -16.37 -1.28
N ASN A 497 -9.47 -15.96 -0.68
CA ASN A 497 -10.55 -15.27 -1.39
C ASN A 497 -10.09 -13.88 -1.88
N CYS A 498 -9.32 -13.14 -1.08
CA CYS A 498 -8.75 -11.86 -1.49
C CYS A 498 -7.77 -12.04 -2.66
N LEU A 499 -6.87 -13.04 -2.61
CA LEU A 499 -5.95 -13.33 -3.71
C LEU A 499 -6.68 -13.77 -5.00
N GLU A 500 -7.75 -14.55 -4.87
CA GLU A 500 -8.63 -14.90 -5.99
C GLU A 500 -9.32 -13.65 -6.57
N ALA A 501 -9.84 -12.76 -5.70
CA ALA A 501 -10.44 -11.49 -6.12
C ALA A 501 -9.44 -10.59 -6.86
N GLN A 502 -8.18 -10.52 -6.41
CA GLN A 502 -7.11 -9.79 -7.10
C GLN A 502 -6.88 -10.31 -8.52
N ALA A 503 -6.85 -11.63 -8.71
CA ALA A 503 -6.69 -12.24 -10.02
C ALA A 503 -7.93 -12.00 -10.92
N GLU A 504 -9.13 -12.00 -10.36
CA GLU A 504 -10.37 -11.76 -11.08
C GLU A 504 -10.53 -10.31 -11.49
N ILE A 505 -10.24 -9.37 -10.59
CA ILE A 505 -10.33 -7.93 -10.91
C ILE A 505 -9.27 -7.51 -11.94
N GLU A 506 -8.11 -8.14 -11.94
CA GLU A 506 -7.11 -7.92 -12.98
C GLU A 506 -7.62 -8.34 -14.36
N ARG A 507 -8.25 -9.52 -14.48
CA ARG A 507 -8.89 -9.98 -15.74
C ARG A 507 -10.02 -9.07 -16.18
N TYR A 508 -10.84 -8.61 -15.23
CA TYR A 508 -11.91 -7.66 -15.49
C TYR A 508 -11.34 -6.34 -16.05
N ASN A 509 -10.34 -5.77 -15.40
CA ASN A 509 -9.66 -4.54 -15.83
C ASN A 509 -9.05 -4.67 -17.23
N GLN A 510 -8.36 -5.79 -17.51
CA GLN A 510 -7.79 -6.06 -18.83
C GLN A 510 -8.86 -6.13 -19.93
N THR A 511 -9.98 -6.80 -19.64
CA THR A 511 -11.09 -6.92 -20.58
C THR A 511 -11.74 -5.57 -20.85
N THR A 512 -11.99 -4.80 -19.79
CA THR A 512 -12.62 -3.48 -19.87
C THR A 512 -11.72 -2.47 -20.59
N ALA A 513 -10.41 -2.44 -20.29
CA ALA A 513 -9.47 -1.56 -20.98
C ALA A 513 -9.42 -1.84 -22.50
N ARG A 514 -9.44 -3.12 -22.90
CA ARG A 514 -9.48 -3.50 -24.33
C ARG A 514 -10.79 -3.05 -24.99
N ARG A 515 -11.94 -3.29 -24.36
CA ARG A 515 -13.25 -2.87 -24.90
C ARG A 515 -13.34 -1.37 -25.06
N SER A 516 -12.89 -0.61 -24.05
CA SER A 516 -12.89 0.86 -24.11
C SER A 516 -12.02 1.39 -25.24
N ALA A 517 -10.92 0.73 -25.54
CA ALA A 517 -10.05 1.10 -26.65
C ALA A 517 -10.63 0.74 -28.04
N GLU A 518 -11.45 -0.30 -28.13
CA GLU A 518 -12.09 -0.77 -29.37
C GLU A 518 -13.45 -0.10 -29.62
N ASP A 519 -13.85 0.92 -28.84
CA ASP A 519 -15.17 1.59 -28.83
C ASP A 519 -16.34 0.60 -28.73
N GLN A 520 -16.09 -0.57 -28.13
CA GLN A 520 -17.14 -1.54 -27.87
C GLN A 520 -17.97 -1.06 -26.68
N LYS A 521 -19.29 -1.17 -26.81
CA LYS A 521 -20.20 -0.90 -25.70
C LYS A 521 -19.88 -1.80 -24.52
N GLY A 522 -19.66 -1.20 -23.35
CA GLY A 522 -19.33 -1.92 -22.12
C GLY A 522 -19.34 -1.00 -20.93
N CYS A 523 -19.12 -1.55 -19.75
CA CYS A 523 -19.04 -0.75 -18.53
C CYS A 523 -17.73 0.06 -18.51
N PRO A 524 -17.78 1.40 -18.48
CA PRO A 524 -16.58 2.24 -18.48
C PRO A 524 -15.97 2.38 -17.07
N LEU A 525 -15.71 1.27 -16.40
CA LEU A 525 -15.25 1.21 -15.01
C LEU A 525 -14.01 0.34 -14.88
N LEU A 526 -12.96 0.89 -14.27
CA LEU A 526 -11.74 0.18 -13.91
C LEU A 526 -11.48 0.31 -12.39
N PHE A 527 -10.84 -0.68 -11.79
CA PHE A 527 -10.55 -0.71 -10.37
C PHE A 527 -9.07 -0.57 -10.10
N ALA A 528 -8.75 0.32 -9.16
CA ALA A 528 -7.45 0.47 -8.53
C ALA A 528 -7.63 0.41 -6.99
N GLY A 529 -6.57 0.59 -6.25
CA GLY A 529 -6.61 0.60 -4.78
C GLY A 529 -5.77 -0.52 -4.17
N GLY A 530 -5.42 -0.37 -2.91
CA GLY A 530 -4.50 -1.28 -2.22
C GLY A 530 -4.95 -2.75 -2.19
N TRP A 531 -6.24 -3.01 -2.28
CA TRP A 531 -6.78 -4.37 -2.29
C TRP A 531 -6.61 -5.10 -3.62
N THR A 532 -6.35 -4.40 -4.71
CA THR A 532 -6.30 -4.98 -6.06
C THR A 532 -4.99 -5.73 -6.34
N ARG A 533 -3.95 -5.52 -5.52
CA ARG A 533 -2.65 -6.15 -5.72
C ARG A 533 -1.89 -6.36 -4.41
N GLY A 534 -1.53 -7.61 -4.13
CA GLY A 534 -0.69 -8.00 -3.00
C GLY A 534 -1.18 -7.47 -1.66
N ALA A 535 -0.28 -6.98 -0.84
CA ALA A 535 -0.59 -6.39 0.48
C ALA A 535 -1.06 -4.93 0.42
N GLY A 536 -1.15 -4.33 -0.77
CA GLY A 536 -1.50 -2.92 -0.90
C GLY A 536 -0.39 -1.97 -0.46
N LEU A 537 0.87 -2.40 -0.49
CA LEU A 537 2.02 -1.53 -0.26
C LEU A 537 2.01 -0.37 -1.26
N GLN A 538 2.58 0.77 -0.89
CA GLN A 538 2.62 1.93 -1.79
C GLN A 538 3.22 1.56 -3.15
N GLU A 539 4.33 0.82 -3.20
CA GLU A 539 4.93 0.36 -4.45
C GLU A 539 3.98 -0.50 -5.29
N GLN A 540 3.20 -1.38 -4.65
CA GLN A 540 2.20 -2.20 -5.34
C GLN A 540 1.03 -1.37 -5.88
N CYS A 541 0.60 -0.35 -5.15
CA CYS A 541 -0.41 0.61 -5.63
C CYS A 541 0.09 1.39 -6.86
N LEU A 542 1.36 1.83 -6.82
CA LEU A 542 2.00 2.54 -7.94
C LEU A 542 2.14 1.61 -9.16
N GLU A 543 2.56 0.38 -8.95
CA GLU A 543 2.69 -0.63 -9.99
C GLU A 543 1.35 -0.92 -10.66
N GLN A 544 0.29 -1.07 -9.88
CA GLN A 544 -1.06 -1.30 -10.42
C GLN A 544 -1.55 -0.09 -11.23
N SER A 545 -1.33 1.12 -10.75
CA SER A 545 -1.73 2.34 -11.45
C SER A 545 -0.98 2.51 -12.78
N GLU A 546 0.33 2.30 -12.80
CA GLU A 546 1.15 2.30 -14.01
C GLU A 546 0.63 1.26 -15.02
N HIS A 547 0.38 0.04 -14.55
CA HIS A 547 -0.11 -1.07 -15.37
C HIS A 547 -1.46 -0.76 -16.01
N LEU A 548 -2.43 -0.25 -15.24
CA LEU A 548 -3.77 0.09 -15.73
C LEU A 548 -3.71 1.19 -16.81
N VAL A 549 -2.93 2.23 -16.57
CA VAL A 549 -2.76 3.31 -17.55
C VAL A 549 -2.06 2.79 -18.81
N ALA A 550 -1.03 1.96 -18.66
CA ALA A 550 -0.33 1.36 -19.79
C ALA A 550 -1.26 0.46 -20.63
N LEU A 551 -2.11 -0.35 -19.99
CA LEU A 551 -3.13 -1.16 -20.66
C LEU A 551 -4.09 -0.29 -21.49
N LEU A 552 -4.62 0.77 -20.88
CA LEU A 552 -5.57 1.68 -21.53
C LEU A 552 -4.96 2.34 -22.76
N LEU A 553 -3.74 2.86 -22.63
CA LEU A 553 -3.05 3.57 -23.72
C LEU A 553 -2.57 2.61 -24.83
N THR A 554 -2.05 1.42 -24.49
CA THR A 554 -1.59 0.42 -25.49
C THR A 554 -2.75 -0.16 -26.29
N ALA A 555 -3.90 -0.34 -25.67
CA ALA A 555 -5.09 -0.77 -26.38
C ALA A 555 -5.53 0.31 -27.41
N SER A 556 -5.34 1.59 -27.10
CA SER A 556 -5.61 2.71 -28.02
C SER A 556 -4.60 2.81 -29.17
N GLU A 557 -3.29 2.54 -28.93
CA GLU A 557 -2.23 2.56 -29.97
C GLU A 557 -2.45 1.54 -31.10
N ARG A 558 -2.89 0.31 -30.77
CA ARG A 558 -3.12 -0.77 -31.75
C ARG A 558 -4.13 -0.38 -32.82
N ARG A 559 -4.97 0.58 -32.55
CA ARG A 559 -5.98 1.08 -33.46
C ARG A 559 -5.45 2.18 -34.37
N ILE A 560 -4.52 2.99 -33.89
CA ILE A 560 -3.84 4.04 -34.70
C ILE A 560 -2.96 3.39 -35.77
N ASP A 561 -2.30 2.27 -35.47
CA ASP A 561 -1.40 1.58 -36.39
C ASP A 561 -2.10 0.61 -37.40
N GLY A 562 -3.30 0.15 -37.10
CA GLY A 562 -3.98 -0.89 -37.86
C GLY A 562 -4.37 -0.51 -39.30
N PRO A 563 -5.04 0.62 -39.56
CA PRO A 563 -5.45 1.01 -40.92
C PRO A 563 -4.35 1.71 -41.73
N LEU A 564 -3.39 2.39 -41.13
CA LEU A 564 -2.33 3.14 -41.81
C LEU A 564 -1.22 2.25 -42.37
N ARG A 565 -0.91 1.10 -41.76
CA ARG A 565 0.08 0.16 -42.33
C ARG A 565 -0.39 -0.57 -43.57
N LEU A 566 -1.69 -0.76 -43.78
CA LEU A 566 -2.22 -1.34 -45.02
C LEU A 566 -2.16 -0.36 -46.20
N ALA A 567 -2.18 0.95 -45.95
CA ALA A 567 -2.05 1.98 -47.00
C ALA A 567 -0.58 2.25 -47.37
N SER A 568 0.37 2.11 -46.46
CA SER A 568 1.81 2.31 -46.74
C SER A 568 2.51 1.07 -47.30
N ALA A 569 2.02 -0.15 -47.02
CA ALA A 569 2.56 -1.38 -47.60
C ALA A 569 2.19 -1.55 -49.10
N GLY A 570 1.15 -0.87 -49.58
CA GLY A 570 0.72 -0.92 -50.98
C GLY A 570 1.56 -0.06 -51.95
N SER A 571 2.32 0.93 -51.47
CA SER A 571 3.11 1.83 -52.33
C SER A 571 4.61 1.50 -52.40
N GLN A 572 5.13 0.62 -51.52
CA GLN A 572 6.55 0.22 -51.55
C GLN A 572 6.81 -1.17 -52.19
N ALA A 573 5.77 -1.90 -52.59
CA ALA A 573 5.91 -3.21 -53.21
C ALA A 573 6.21 -3.16 -54.75
N ARG A 574 6.42 -1.98 -55.34
CA ARG A 574 6.72 -1.85 -56.81
C ARG A 574 8.13 -1.43 -57.15
N GLN A 575 9.07 -1.35 -56.20
CA GLN A 575 10.45 -0.95 -56.56
C GLN A 575 11.56 -1.75 -55.87
N ARG A 576 11.51 -3.06 -55.79
CA ARG A 576 12.73 -3.90 -55.56
C ARG A 576 12.51 -5.33 -56.04
N HIS A 577 12.46 -5.49 -57.32
CA HIS A 577 12.96 -6.71 -57.96
C HIS A 577 14.23 -6.28 -58.72
N HIS A 578 15.36 -6.50 -58.08
CA HIS A 578 16.65 -6.84 -58.65
C HIS A 578 17.72 -6.75 -57.55
N GLN A 579 18.14 -7.85 -57.11
CA GLN A 579 19.51 -8.34 -56.92
C GLN A 579 19.55 -9.40 -55.82
N ALA A 580 19.89 -10.55 -56.34
CA ALA A 580 20.06 -11.79 -55.62
C ALA A 580 21.51 -11.95 -55.12
N SER A 581 21.64 -12.87 -54.20
CA SER A 581 22.79 -13.75 -53.93
C SER A 581 23.89 -13.26 -52.99
N GLY A 582 24.18 -14.12 -52.01
CA GLY A 582 25.40 -14.10 -51.21
C GLY A 582 25.31 -14.87 -49.91
N PHE A 583 25.65 -16.10 -49.98
CA PHE A 583 25.90 -17.07 -48.90
C PHE A 583 26.88 -16.60 -47.80
N ALA A 584 26.67 -16.99 -46.53
CA ALA A 584 27.61 -17.93 -45.81
C ALA A 584 27.38 -17.90 -44.28
N THR A 585 26.89 -18.97 -43.73
CA THR A 585 27.46 -19.91 -42.72
C THR A 585 28.02 -19.40 -41.40
N VAL A 586 27.44 -19.98 -40.37
CA VAL A 586 27.81 -20.20 -38.94
C VAL A 586 29.28 -20.70 -38.80
N PRO A 587 30.00 -20.47 -37.64
CA PRO A 587 29.92 -21.48 -36.61
C PRO A 587 29.93 -21.00 -35.12
N ALA A 588 29.62 -21.99 -34.28
CA ALA A 588 29.53 -21.96 -32.84
C ALA A 588 30.88 -22.23 -32.13
N ARG A 589 30.90 -21.75 -30.85
CA ARG A 589 31.61 -22.29 -29.66
C ARG A 589 33.11 -21.94 -29.45
N PRO A 590 33.57 -22.07 -28.23
CA PRO A 590 33.04 -22.67 -27.01
C PRO A 590 32.59 -21.70 -25.94
#